data_822c52f9dfc209653aef1ab71b3ac758
#
_entry.id   822c52f9dfc209653aef1ab71b3ac758
#
_cell.length_a   1.000
_cell.length_b   1.000
_cell.length_c   1.000
_cell.angle_alpha   90.00
_cell.angle_beta   90.00
_cell.angle_gamma   90.00
#
_symmetry.space_group_name_H-M   'P 1'
#
loop_
_entity.id
_entity.type
_entity.pdbx_description
1 polymer ?
#
loop_
_entity_poly.entity_id
_entity_poly.type
_entity_poly.pdbx_seq_one_letter_code
_entity_poly.pdbx_strand_id
1 'polypeptide(L)'
;MNILIVGCGRVGRRLVHVLERLGHDVSVLDEDAANLALLNELEPPFSGMAVAGVPIDGDVLRSAGIEACDAVAAVTKDDNINLMVAQIARELFGVKHVIARVAEPSRKEVYTERFGLRIVCGTNLTAQGLLAGILQEEDDEDQCVMFGSSTANFSAVPAAKHQWNRPISSVQPPRAGMMVFGVLRANGTMELANTQPTLHVDDKILFAELAD
;
A
#
# COMPACT_ATOMS: atom_id res chain seq x y z
N MET A 1 -0.10 16.18 8.52
CA MET A 1 0.74 15.26 9.34
C MET A 1 2.20 15.56 9.02
N ASN A 2 3.06 15.47 10.01
CA ASN A 2 4.51 15.54 9.82
C ASN A 2 5.05 14.13 9.60
N ILE A 3 5.64 13.86 8.45
CA ILE A 3 6.05 12.50 8.05
C ILE A 3 7.53 12.48 7.71
N LEU A 4 8.30 11.61 8.37
CA LEU A 4 9.70 11.36 8.04
C LEU A 4 9.82 10.14 7.14
N ILE A 5 10.44 10.33 5.97
CA ILE A 5 10.80 9.25 5.05
C ILE A 5 12.30 8.99 5.17
N VAL A 6 12.66 7.77 5.55
CA VAL A 6 14.04 7.32 5.66
C VAL A 6 14.36 6.44 4.44
N GLY A 7 15.20 6.96 3.56
CA GLY A 7 15.55 6.39 2.26
C GLY A 7 14.94 7.16 1.09
N CYS A 8 15.77 7.82 0.29
CA CYS A 8 15.39 8.64 -0.87
C CYS A 8 15.56 7.89 -2.22
N GLY A 9 15.44 6.56 -2.21
CA GLY A 9 15.42 5.74 -3.41
C GLY A 9 14.12 5.93 -4.21
N ARG A 10 13.87 5.07 -5.21
CA ARG A 10 12.66 5.16 -6.06
C ARG A 10 11.36 5.13 -5.28
N VAL A 11 11.26 4.27 -4.25
CA VAL A 11 10.07 4.19 -3.38
C VAL A 11 9.92 5.43 -2.53
N GLY A 12 11.00 5.89 -1.88
CA GLY A 12 10.99 7.09 -1.05
C GLY A 12 10.54 8.33 -1.82
N ARG A 13 11.16 8.62 -2.96
CA ARG A 13 10.77 9.76 -3.82
C ARG A 13 9.32 9.69 -4.28
N ARG A 14 8.81 8.49 -4.59
CA ARG A 14 7.40 8.33 -4.96
C ARG A 14 6.48 8.64 -3.78
N LEU A 15 6.83 8.20 -2.57
CA LEU A 15 6.09 8.53 -1.35
C LEU A 15 6.11 10.04 -1.08
N VAL A 16 7.27 10.69 -1.15
CA VAL A 16 7.41 12.15 -1.01
C VAL A 16 6.43 12.86 -1.92
N HIS A 17 6.51 12.59 -3.22
CA HIS A 17 5.66 13.23 -4.22
C HIS A 17 4.16 13.08 -3.93
N VAL A 18 3.72 11.89 -3.52
CA VAL A 18 2.30 11.63 -3.23
C VAL A 18 1.88 12.33 -1.94
N LEU A 19 2.69 12.26 -0.88
CA LEU A 19 2.35 12.81 0.43
C LEU A 19 2.29 14.34 0.41
N GLU A 20 3.21 15.02 -0.28
CA GLU A 20 3.15 16.47 -0.46
C GLU A 20 1.89 16.88 -1.24
N ARG A 21 1.51 16.15 -2.29
CA ARG A 21 0.26 16.41 -3.02
C ARG A 21 -1.00 16.21 -2.17
N LEU A 22 -0.92 15.37 -1.14
CA LEU A 22 -2.00 15.19 -0.16
C LEU A 22 -1.98 16.25 0.95
N GLY A 23 -1.03 17.21 0.91
CA GLY A 23 -0.93 18.30 1.87
C GLY A 23 -0.28 17.91 3.19
N HIS A 24 0.63 16.92 3.18
CA HIS A 24 1.41 16.55 4.35
C HIS A 24 2.78 17.23 4.35
N ASP A 25 3.29 17.55 5.54
CA ASP A 25 4.65 18.05 5.72
C ASP A 25 5.59 16.86 5.74
N VAL A 26 6.56 16.84 4.81
CA VAL A 26 7.46 15.71 4.61
C VAL A 26 8.90 16.10 4.88
N SER A 27 9.62 15.32 5.68
CA SER A 27 11.07 15.36 5.76
C SER A 27 11.66 14.06 5.22
N VAL A 28 12.88 14.15 4.65
CA VAL A 28 13.55 13.03 4.00
C VAL A 28 14.96 12.88 4.55
N LEU A 29 15.33 11.66 4.91
CA LEU A 29 16.67 11.30 5.34
C LEU A 29 17.24 10.22 4.42
N ASP A 30 18.46 10.44 3.90
CA ASP A 30 19.22 9.43 3.14
C ASP A 30 20.72 9.60 3.44
N GLU A 31 21.46 8.50 3.45
CA GLU A 31 22.92 8.54 3.64
C GLU A 31 23.64 9.13 2.41
N ASP A 32 23.04 9.02 1.22
CA ASP A 32 23.60 9.49 -0.04
C ASP A 32 22.96 10.82 -0.45
N ALA A 33 23.77 11.89 -0.39
CA ALA A 33 23.34 13.21 -0.83
C ALA A 33 22.92 13.27 -2.31
N ALA A 34 23.46 12.37 -3.15
CA ALA A 34 23.06 12.28 -4.56
C ALA A 34 21.59 11.83 -4.72
N ASN A 35 21.12 10.93 -3.84
CA ASN A 35 19.72 10.55 -3.83
C ASN A 35 18.82 11.72 -3.44
N LEU A 36 19.23 12.55 -2.47
CA LEU A 36 18.47 13.73 -2.04
C LEU A 36 18.42 14.80 -3.14
N ALA A 37 19.48 14.96 -3.91
CA ALA A 37 19.50 15.92 -5.03
C ALA A 37 18.39 15.63 -6.07
N LEU A 38 17.99 14.37 -6.25
CA LEU A 38 16.91 13.97 -7.16
C LEU A 38 15.51 14.43 -6.70
N LEU A 39 15.36 14.92 -5.48
CA LEU A 39 14.12 15.53 -5.01
C LEU A 39 13.81 16.85 -5.74
N ASN A 40 14.85 17.55 -6.22
CA ASN A 40 14.70 18.78 -7.00
C ASN A 40 14.15 18.53 -8.42
N GLU A 41 14.17 17.27 -8.88
CA GLU A 41 13.63 16.86 -10.19
C GLU A 41 12.14 16.50 -10.13
N LEU A 42 11.52 16.52 -8.94
CA LEU A 42 10.09 16.29 -8.79
C LEU A 42 9.28 17.49 -9.30
N GLU A 43 8.06 17.23 -9.77
CA GLU A 43 7.13 18.26 -10.21
C GLU A 43 5.82 18.19 -9.38
N PRO A 44 5.54 19.19 -8.52
CA PRO A 44 6.41 20.34 -8.17
C PRO A 44 7.69 19.89 -7.44
N PRO A 45 8.75 20.72 -7.42
CA PRO A 45 9.97 20.43 -6.65
C PRO A 45 9.66 20.24 -5.17
N PHE A 46 10.42 19.35 -4.52
CA PHE A 46 10.28 19.09 -3.09
C PHE A 46 10.50 20.36 -2.26
N SER A 47 9.57 20.66 -1.37
CA SER A 47 9.60 21.87 -0.54
C SER A 47 9.93 21.61 0.93
N GLY A 48 9.99 20.34 1.32
CA GLY A 48 10.26 19.94 2.70
C GLY A 48 11.74 19.91 3.06
N MET A 49 12.04 19.28 4.18
CA MET A 49 13.41 19.19 4.71
C MET A 49 14.12 17.92 4.22
N ALA A 50 15.32 18.05 3.65
CA ALA A 50 16.16 16.94 3.25
C ALA A 50 17.44 16.92 4.11
N VAL A 51 17.74 15.79 4.74
CA VAL A 51 18.87 15.58 5.64
C VAL A 51 19.76 14.47 5.10
N ALA A 52 21.05 14.73 4.93
CA ALA A 52 22.02 13.71 4.59
C ALA A 52 22.67 13.16 5.87
N GLY A 53 22.68 11.82 6.03
CA GLY A 53 23.31 11.20 7.18
C GLY A 53 22.96 9.73 7.36
N VAL A 54 23.56 9.12 8.38
CA VAL A 54 23.38 7.70 8.69
C VAL A 54 21.99 7.48 9.30
N PRO A 55 21.12 6.65 8.68
CA PRO A 55 19.71 6.54 9.09
C PRO A 55 19.44 5.98 10.49
N ILE A 56 20.40 5.28 11.08
CA ILE A 56 20.30 4.68 12.42
C ILE A 56 20.94 5.55 13.50
N ASP A 57 21.50 6.69 13.14
CA ASP A 57 22.06 7.64 14.10
C ASP A 57 20.94 8.49 14.71
N GLY A 58 20.82 8.46 16.04
CA GLY A 58 19.77 9.17 16.77
C GLY A 58 19.85 10.69 16.62
N ASP A 59 21.06 11.28 16.51
CA ASP A 59 21.22 12.73 16.32
C ASP A 59 20.85 13.15 14.89
N VAL A 60 21.16 12.31 13.91
CA VAL A 60 20.73 12.51 12.52
C VAL A 60 19.20 12.41 12.42
N LEU A 61 18.58 11.42 13.06
CA LEU A 61 17.12 11.31 13.12
C LEU A 61 16.47 12.53 13.79
N ARG A 62 17.06 13.07 14.87
CA ARG A 62 16.59 14.32 15.50
C ARG A 62 16.72 15.50 14.54
N SER A 63 17.84 15.62 13.84
CA SER A 63 18.02 16.68 12.85
C SER A 63 17.02 16.59 11.68
N ALA A 64 16.54 15.38 11.38
CA ALA A 64 15.47 15.14 10.40
C ALA A 64 14.05 15.36 10.97
N GLY A 65 13.94 15.76 12.25
CA GLY A 65 12.66 16.14 12.86
C GLY A 65 11.83 14.98 13.43
N ILE A 66 12.44 13.81 13.72
CA ILE A 66 11.71 12.61 14.17
C ILE A 66 10.88 12.84 15.44
N GLU A 67 11.33 13.73 16.34
CA GLU A 67 10.64 14.03 17.61
C GLU A 67 9.28 14.72 17.40
N ALA A 68 9.08 15.39 16.26
CA ALA A 68 7.83 16.07 15.90
C ALA A 68 7.01 15.29 14.88
N CYS A 69 7.45 14.07 14.50
CA CYS A 69 6.77 13.29 13.47
C CYS A 69 5.54 12.55 13.98
N ASP A 70 4.47 12.59 13.19
CA ASP A 70 3.29 11.74 13.36
C ASP A 70 3.54 10.34 12.81
N ALA A 71 4.35 10.23 11.75
CA ALA A 71 4.65 8.98 11.08
C ALA A 71 6.10 8.89 10.57
N VAL A 72 6.64 7.66 10.54
CA VAL A 72 7.94 7.33 9.95
C VAL A 72 7.79 6.19 8.96
N ALA A 73 8.34 6.35 7.74
CA ALA A 73 8.44 5.32 6.74
C ALA A 73 9.91 5.00 6.42
N ALA A 74 10.39 3.83 6.84
CA ALA A 74 11.73 3.35 6.54
C ALA A 74 11.72 2.51 5.25
N VAL A 75 12.30 3.06 4.17
CA VAL A 75 12.20 2.51 2.81
C VAL A 75 13.53 2.48 2.05
N THR A 76 14.63 2.35 2.79
CA THR A 76 15.96 2.19 2.19
C THR A 76 16.07 0.87 1.42
N LYS A 77 17.19 0.64 0.77
CA LYS A 77 17.48 -0.64 0.09
C LYS A 77 17.82 -1.79 1.05
N ASP A 78 18.19 -1.47 2.30
CA ASP A 78 18.64 -2.43 3.30
C ASP A 78 17.54 -2.71 4.34
N ASP A 79 17.10 -3.97 4.40
CA ASP A 79 16.05 -4.42 5.32
C ASP A 79 16.45 -4.22 6.80
N ASN A 80 17.74 -4.42 7.16
CA ASN A 80 18.18 -4.30 8.54
C ASN A 80 18.14 -2.83 8.99
N ILE A 81 18.55 -1.91 8.12
CA ILE A 81 18.44 -0.47 8.38
C ILE A 81 16.98 -0.10 8.57
N ASN A 82 16.08 -0.54 7.67
CA ASN A 82 14.65 -0.23 7.77
C ASN A 82 14.03 -0.73 9.08
N LEU A 83 14.38 -1.96 9.49
CA LEU A 83 13.89 -2.55 10.72
C LEU A 83 14.46 -1.84 11.95
N MET A 84 15.75 -1.49 11.94
CA MET A 84 16.38 -0.74 13.03
C MET A 84 15.77 0.66 13.17
N VAL A 85 15.62 1.39 12.08
CA VAL A 85 14.95 2.70 12.07
C VAL A 85 13.53 2.60 12.63
N ALA A 86 12.78 1.58 12.24
CA ALA A 86 11.42 1.39 12.75
C ALA A 86 11.39 1.13 14.25
N GLN A 87 12.33 0.34 14.77
CA GLN A 87 12.45 0.10 16.22
C GLN A 87 12.87 1.38 16.96
N ILE A 88 13.87 2.11 16.46
CA ILE A 88 14.32 3.39 17.04
C ILE A 88 13.17 4.39 17.06
N ALA A 89 12.47 4.58 15.94
CA ALA A 89 11.34 5.52 15.83
C ALA A 89 10.23 5.20 16.84
N ARG A 90 9.90 3.94 17.02
CA ARG A 90 8.83 3.53 17.92
C ARG A 90 9.27 3.50 19.38
N GLU A 91 10.41 2.87 19.70
CA GLU A 91 10.81 2.60 21.08
C GLU A 91 11.55 3.77 21.76
N LEU A 92 12.34 4.53 20.99
CA LEU A 92 13.10 5.66 21.55
C LEU A 92 12.39 7.00 21.36
N PHE A 93 11.72 7.20 20.22
CA PHE A 93 11.06 8.47 19.92
C PHE A 93 9.52 8.43 20.07
N GLY A 94 8.94 7.26 20.33
CA GLY A 94 7.50 7.11 20.58
C GLY A 94 6.59 7.46 19.39
N VAL A 95 7.11 7.38 18.16
CA VAL A 95 6.32 7.69 16.95
C VAL A 95 5.19 6.67 16.81
N LYS A 96 3.96 7.16 16.62
CA LYS A 96 2.74 6.33 16.64
C LYS A 96 2.58 5.47 15.38
N HIS A 97 2.91 6.06 14.24
CA HIS A 97 2.71 5.39 12.94
C HIS A 97 4.07 5.10 12.30
N VAL A 98 4.59 3.91 12.52
CA VAL A 98 5.86 3.47 11.95
C VAL A 98 5.63 2.33 10.99
N ILE A 99 6.18 2.45 9.78
CA ILE A 99 6.12 1.42 8.75
C ILE A 99 7.52 1.18 8.17
N ALA A 100 7.88 -0.08 7.98
CA ALA A 100 9.14 -0.45 7.36
C ALA A 100 8.94 -1.32 6.13
N ARG A 101 9.74 -1.04 5.09
CA ARG A 101 9.83 -1.89 3.91
C ARG A 101 10.83 -3.00 4.15
N VAL A 102 10.49 -4.22 3.74
CA VAL A 102 11.44 -5.32 3.60
C VAL A 102 11.37 -5.90 2.17
N ALA A 103 12.49 -6.40 1.68
CA ALA A 103 12.56 -7.13 0.43
C ALA A 103 12.39 -8.64 0.65
N GLU A 104 12.90 -9.17 1.78
CA GLU A 104 12.85 -10.59 2.10
C GLU A 104 11.50 -10.97 2.75
N PRO A 105 10.66 -11.80 2.09
CA PRO A 105 9.32 -12.15 2.58
C PRO A 105 9.31 -12.81 3.98
N SER A 106 10.26 -13.67 4.28
CA SER A 106 10.35 -14.39 5.56
C SER A 106 10.53 -13.45 6.77
N ARG A 107 11.10 -12.26 6.55
CA ARG A 107 11.28 -11.24 7.58
C ARG A 107 9.96 -10.56 7.98
N LYS A 108 9.02 -10.42 7.05
CA LYS A 108 7.73 -9.77 7.32
C LYS A 108 7.02 -10.43 8.49
N GLU A 109 6.85 -11.75 8.45
CA GLU A 109 6.16 -12.52 9.49
C GLU A 109 6.83 -12.35 10.86
N VAL A 110 8.14 -12.63 10.94
CA VAL A 110 8.90 -12.54 12.19
C VAL A 110 8.80 -11.17 12.85
N TYR A 111 8.98 -10.09 12.08
CA TYR A 111 8.99 -8.74 12.65
C TYR A 111 7.58 -8.21 12.92
N THR A 112 6.57 -8.68 12.21
CA THR A 112 5.17 -8.35 12.51
C THR A 112 4.71 -9.05 13.78
N GLU A 113 4.93 -10.35 13.90
CA GLU A 113 4.42 -11.16 15.02
C GLU A 113 5.19 -10.93 16.33
N ARG A 114 6.52 -10.93 16.26
CA ARG A 114 7.36 -10.83 17.47
C ARG A 114 7.58 -9.40 17.95
N PHE A 115 7.63 -8.44 17.04
CA PHE A 115 7.96 -7.06 17.38
C PHE A 115 6.79 -6.10 17.15
N GLY A 116 5.65 -6.57 16.62
CA GLY A 116 4.47 -5.74 16.36
C GLY A 116 4.73 -4.58 15.39
N LEU A 117 5.75 -4.71 14.50
CA LEU A 117 6.07 -3.70 13.49
C LEU A 117 5.14 -3.82 12.29
N ARG A 118 4.73 -2.69 11.74
CA ARG A 118 4.01 -2.67 10.45
C ARG A 118 5.03 -2.81 9.32
N ILE A 119 5.01 -3.97 8.67
CA ILE A 119 5.97 -4.32 7.63
C ILE A 119 5.27 -4.44 6.28
N VAL A 120 5.86 -3.83 5.25
CA VAL A 120 5.46 -4.00 3.85
C VAL A 120 6.56 -4.74 3.10
N CYS A 121 6.24 -5.91 2.56
CA CYS A 121 7.16 -6.65 1.71
C CYS A 121 7.01 -6.22 0.25
N GLY A 122 8.01 -5.50 -0.26
CA GLY A 122 8.02 -5.02 -1.64
C GLY A 122 8.04 -6.15 -2.66
N THR A 123 8.73 -7.26 -2.36
CA THR A 123 8.80 -8.43 -3.23
C THR A 123 7.42 -9.08 -3.39
N ASN A 124 6.70 -9.31 -2.29
CA ASN A 124 5.37 -9.91 -2.35
C ASN A 124 4.38 -9.02 -3.12
N LEU A 125 4.37 -7.69 -2.86
CA LEU A 125 3.48 -6.77 -3.58
C LEU A 125 3.77 -6.77 -5.09
N THR A 126 5.06 -6.79 -5.47
CA THR A 126 5.46 -6.83 -6.88
C THR A 126 5.07 -8.15 -7.53
N ALA A 127 5.35 -9.27 -6.85
CA ALA A 127 5.01 -10.60 -7.35
C ALA A 127 3.49 -10.79 -7.51
N GLN A 128 2.70 -10.31 -6.55
CA GLN A 128 1.23 -10.33 -6.64
C GLN A 128 0.71 -9.51 -7.83
N GLY A 129 1.25 -8.29 -8.01
CA GLY A 129 0.86 -7.46 -9.17
C GLY A 129 1.23 -8.09 -10.51
N LEU A 130 2.42 -8.71 -10.60
CA LEU A 130 2.84 -9.42 -11.80
C LEU A 130 1.99 -10.68 -12.04
N LEU A 131 1.72 -11.46 -10.98
CA LEU A 131 0.88 -12.65 -11.07
C LEU A 131 -0.53 -12.31 -11.54
N ALA A 132 -1.13 -11.28 -10.96
CA ALA A 132 -2.42 -10.77 -11.42
C ALA A 132 -2.37 -10.44 -12.92
N GLY A 133 -1.38 -9.66 -13.39
CA GLY A 133 -1.25 -9.31 -14.80
C GLY A 133 -0.96 -10.48 -15.74
N ILE A 134 -0.31 -11.56 -15.25
CA ILE A 134 -0.05 -12.77 -16.05
C ILE A 134 -1.31 -13.64 -16.17
N LEU A 135 -2.10 -13.72 -15.09
CA LEU A 135 -3.29 -14.57 -15.04
C LEU A 135 -4.57 -13.86 -15.52
N GLN A 136 -4.53 -12.54 -15.68
CA GLN A 136 -5.64 -11.80 -16.25
C GLN A 136 -5.85 -12.21 -17.71
N GLU A 137 -7.03 -12.75 -18.01
CA GLU A 137 -7.64 -12.63 -19.33
C GLU A 137 -8.00 -11.15 -19.55
N GLU A 138 -7.97 -10.64 -20.78
CA GLU A 138 -8.04 -9.20 -21.11
C GLU A 138 -9.24 -8.40 -20.51
N ASP A 139 -10.17 -9.07 -19.83
CA ASP A 139 -11.39 -8.50 -19.22
C ASP A 139 -11.49 -8.61 -17.69
N ASP A 140 -10.50 -9.20 -16.97
CA ASP A 140 -10.58 -9.38 -15.51
C ASP A 140 -9.95 -8.21 -14.75
N GLU A 141 -10.79 -7.38 -14.14
CA GLU A 141 -10.39 -6.33 -13.19
C GLU A 141 -10.23 -6.93 -11.77
N ASP A 142 -9.28 -7.85 -11.60
CA ASP A 142 -9.01 -8.45 -10.30
C ASP A 142 -8.17 -7.49 -9.44
N GLN A 143 -8.63 -7.24 -8.23
CA GLN A 143 -7.92 -6.41 -7.24
C GLN A 143 -7.68 -7.18 -5.96
N CYS A 144 -6.45 -7.08 -5.46
CA CYS A 144 -6.05 -7.68 -4.21
C CYS A 144 -5.88 -6.60 -3.14
N VAL A 145 -6.62 -6.72 -2.04
CA VAL A 145 -6.57 -5.76 -0.93
C VAL A 145 -6.16 -6.47 0.35
N MET A 146 -5.12 -5.93 1.00
CA MET A 146 -4.63 -6.47 2.28
C MET A 146 -5.27 -5.76 3.46
N PHE A 147 -5.82 -6.55 4.41
CA PHE A 147 -6.33 -6.09 5.69
C PHE A 147 -5.55 -6.79 6.83
N GLY A 148 -4.56 -6.09 7.39
CA GLY A 148 -3.70 -6.69 8.40
C GLY A 148 -2.86 -7.84 7.84
N SER A 149 -3.06 -9.06 8.35
CA SER A 149 -2.43 -10.30 7.85
C SER A 149 -3.26 -11.02 6.79
N SER A 150 -4.51 -10.65 6.61
CA SER A 150 -5.43 -11.29 5.65
C SER A 150 -5.46 -10.55 4.31
N THR A 151 -5.62 -11.31 3.25
CA THR A 151 -5.71 -10.79 1.88
C THR A 151 -7.10 -11.09 1.32
N ALA A 152 -7.79 -10.06 0.80
CA ALA A 152 -9.04 -10.22 0.08
C ALA A 152 -8.81 -9.97 -1.41
N ASN A 153 -9.22 -10.93 -2.24
CA ASN A 153 -9.24 -10.80 -3.68
C ASN A 153 -10.64 -10.37 -4.11
N PHE A 154 -10.70 -9.36 -4.97
CA PHE A 154 -11.91 -8.91 -5.63
C PHE A 154 -11.78 -9.22 -7.12
N SER A 155 -12.78 -9.87 -7.70
CA SER A 155 -12.85 -10.14 -9.13
C SER A 155 -14.12 -9.55 -9.74
N ALA A 156 -14.02 -9.01 -10.96
CA ALA A 156 -15.13 -8.42 -11.68
C ALA A 156 -15.48 -9.28 -12.91
N VAL A 157 -16.62 -9.96 -12.90
CA VAL A 157 -17.04 -10.86 -13.97
C VAL A 157 -18.24 -10.26 -14.72
N PRO A 158 -18.23 -10.17 -16.05
CA PRO A 158 -19.35 -9.66 -16.82
C PRO A 158 -20.66 -10.38 -16.50
N ALA A 159 -21.74 -9.64 -16.30
CA ALA A 159 -23.06 -10.22 -16.05
C ALA A 159 -23.55 -10.98 -17.29
N ALA A 160 -23.84 -12.26 -17.13
CA ALA A 160 -24.32 -13.09 -18.22
C ALA A 160 -25.75 -12.68 -18.65
N LYS A 161 -26.09 -12.88 -19.93
CA LYS A 161 -27.41 -12.49 -20.49
C LYS A 161 -28.62 -13.00 -19.71
N HIS A 162 -28.52 -14.20 -19.12
CA HIS A 162 -29.60 -14.78 -18.31
C HIS A 162 -29.78 -14.11 -16.94
N GLN A 163 -28.81 -13.30 -16.49
CA GLN A 163 -28.81 -12.56 -15.23
C GLN A 163 -29.34 -11.13 -15.39
N TRP A 164 -29.44 -10.62 -16.62
CA TRP A 164 -29.93 -9.26 -16.87
C TRP A 164 -31.36 -9.06 -16.38
N ASN A 165 -31.66 -7.88 -15.88
CA ASN A 165 -32.93 -7.49 -15.29
C ASN A 165 -33.33 -8.34 -14.05
N ARG A 166 -32.36 -9.01 -13.42
CA ARG A 166 -32.58 -9.75 -12.16
C ARG A 166 -31.84 -9.06 -11.02
N PRO A 167 -32.35 -9.20 -9.78
CA PRO A 167 -31.65 -8.67 -8.61
C PRO A 167 -30.35 -9.44 -8.39
N ILE A 168 -29.34 -8.76 -7.86
CA ILE A 168 -28.03 -9.36 -7.55
C ILE A 168 -28.12 -10.56 -6.60
N SER A 169 -29.14 -10.62 -5.74
CA SER A 169 -29.41 -11.75 -4.87
C SER A 169 -29.71 -13.07 -5.59
N SER A 170 -30.01 -13.02 -6.89
CA SER A 170 -30.16 -14.22 -7.71
C SER A 170 -28.83 -14.82 -8.20
N VAL A 171 -27.74 -14.12 -8.00
CA VAL A 171 -26.40 -14.58 -8.40
C VAL A 171 -25.83 -15.52 -7.34
N GLN A 172 -25.33 -16.65 -7.80
CA GLN A 172 -24.58 -17.57 -6.94
C GLN A 172 -23.06 -17.39 -7.20
N PRO A 173 -22.24 -17.37 -6.14
CA PRO A 173 -20.80 -17.36 -6.30
C PRO A 173 -20.32 -18.59 -7.11
N PRO A 174 -19.34 -18.42 -8.00
CA PRO A 174 -18.86 -19.52 -8.86
C PRO A 174 -18.15 -20.66 -8.10
N ARG A 175 -17.65 -20.38 -6.90
CA ARG A 175 -17.00 -21.39 -6.05
C ARG A 175 -17.23 -21.15 -4.56
N ALA A 176 -17.03 -22.19 -3.74
CA ALA A 176 -17.10 -22.06 -2.27
C ALA A 176 -16.02 -21.09 -1.77
N GLY A 177 -16.37 -20.30 -0.76
CA GLY A 177 -15.47 -19.28 -0.20
C GLY A 177 -15.57 -17.91 -0.86
N MET A 178 -16.14 -17.80 -2.06
CA MET A 178 -16.47 -16.50 -2.66
C MET A 178 -17.81 -15.97 -2.17
N MET A 179 -17.94 -14.65 -2.11
CA MET A 179 -19.19 -13.96 -1.87
C MET A 179 -19.46 -12.92 -2.96
N VAL A 180 -20.74 -12.65 -3.21
CA VAL A 180 -21.13 -11.53 -4.11
C VAL A 180 -20.97 -10.24 -3.33
N PHE A 181 -20.06 -9.38 -3.76
CA PHE A 181 -19.73 -8.12 -3.10
C PHE A 181 -20.58 -6.95 -3.63
N GLY A 182 -20.81 -6.89 -4.94
CA GLY A 182 -21.55 -5.79 -5.56
C GLY A 182 -21.64 -5.87 -7.07
N VAL A 183 -22.00 -4.75 -7.68
CA VAL A 183 -22.06 -4.54 -9.12
C VAL A 183 -21.19 -3.35 -9.50
N LEU A 184 -20.35 -3.53 -10.49
CA LEU A 184 -19.65 -2.44 -11.18
C LEU A 184 -20.43 -2.09 -12.44
N ARG A 185 -20.94 -0.86 -12.52
CA ARG A 185 -21.70 -0.36 -13.66
C ARG A 185 -20.77 0.00 -14.82
N ALA A 186 -21.27 0.00 -16.03
CA ALA A 186 -20.53 0.41 -17.23
C ALA A 186 -19.94 1.83 -17.14
N ASN A 187 -20.51 2.71 -16.31
CA ASN A 187 -20.00 4.06 -16.06
C ASN A 187 -18.91 4.13 -14.97
N GLY A 188 -18.45 2.99 -14.44
CA GLY A 188 -17.45 2.89 -13.39
C GLY A 188 -17.98 3.10 -11.96
N THR A 189 -19.29 3.29 -11.76
CA THR A 189 -19.85 3.37 -10.39
C THR A 189 -20.08 1.97 -9.82
N MET A 190 -19.85 1.83 -8.50
CA MET A 190 -20.04 0.57 -7.79
C MET A 190 -21.26 0.67 -6.85
N GLU A 191 -22.08 -0.38 -6.87
CA GLU A 191 -23.19 -0.57 -5.93
C GLU A 191 -22.98 -1.86 -5.13
N LEU A 192 -23.11 -1.79 -3.80
CA LEU A 192 -22.93 -2.95 -2.93
C LEU A 192 -24.11 -3.92 -3.03
N ALA A 193 -23.86 -5.23 -2.85
CA ALA A 193 -24.87 -6.27 -2.93
C ALA A 193 -26.01 -6.12 -1.90
N ASN A 194 -25.72 -5.52 -0.74
CA ASN A 194 -26.75 -5.29 0.31
C ASN A 194 -27.82 -4.26 -0.11
N THR A 195 -27.57 -3.42 -1.13
CA THR A 195 -28.57 -2.49 -1.69
C THR A 195 -29.49 -3.16 -2.71
N GLN A 196 -29.28 -4.46 -2.99
CA GLN A 196 -30.08 -5.27 -3.92
C GLN A 196 -30.19 -4.68 -5.33
N PRO A 197 -29.09 -4.25 -5.95
CA PRO A 197 -29.16 -3.67 -7.28
C PRO A 197 -29.66 -4.69 -8.32
N THR A 198 -30.38 -4.20 -9.32
CA THR A 198 -30.75 -4.99 -10.51
C THR A 198 -29.62 -4.96 -11.51
N LEU A 199 -29.26 -6.09 -12.10
CA LEU A 199 -28.21 -6.23 -13.10
C LEU A 199 -28.70 -5.73 -14.47
N HIS A 200 -27.88 -4.93 -15.14
CA HIS A 200 -28.14 -4.42 -16.48
C HIS A 200 -27.13 -5.00 -17.48
N VAL A 201 -27.32 -4.64 -18.74
CA VAL A 201 -26.37 -4.94 -19.82
C VAL A 201 -25.06 -4.21 -19.53
N ASP A 202 -23.94 -4.86 -19.78
CA ASP A 202 -22.57 -4.36 -19.57
C ASP A 202 -22.17 -4.11 -18.09
N ASP A 203 -23.01 -4.52 -17.14
CA ASP A 203 -22.61 -4.57 -15.74
C ASP A 203 -21.63 -5.73 -15.50
N LYS A 204 -20.69 -5.52 -14.55
CA LYS A 204 -19.85 -6.59 -14.02
C LYS A 204 -20.26 -6.91 -12.58
N ILE A 205 -20.30 -8.20 -12.24
CA ILE A 205 -20.58 -8.65 -10.88
C ILE A 205 -19.25 -8.74 -10.14
N LEU A 206 -19.18 -8.07 -9.00
CA LEU A 206 -18.01 -8.10 -8.13
C LEU A 206 -18.14 -9.25 -7.14
N PHE A 207 -17.14 -10.11 -7.13
CA PHE A 207 -16.97 -11.16 -6.14
C PHE A 207 -15.81 -10.81 -5.20
N ALA A 208 -15.87 -11.31 -3.97
CA ALA A 208 -14.79 -11.21 -3.01
C ALA A 208 -14.50 -12.58 -2.38
N GLU A 209 -13.24 -12.89 -2.14
CA GLU A 209 -12.79 -14.09 -1.42
C GLU A 209 -11.57 -13.78 -0.56
N LEU A 210 -11.32 -14.57 0.48
CA LEU A 210 -10.06 -14.55 1.21
C LEU A 210 -9.03 -15.41 0.48
N ALA A 211 -7.82 -14.89 0.33
CA ALA A 211 -6.70 -15.54 -0.37
C ALA A 211 -5.75 -16.27 0.59
N ASP A 212 -6.21 -16.61 1.79
CA ASP A 212 -5.41 -17.27 2.84
C ASP A 212 -5.45 -18.80 2.70
#